data_7ab6f40b3f5fa6bafefda5345b7332c4
#
_entry.id   7ab6f40b3f5fa6bafefda5345b7332c4
#
_cell.length_a   1.000
_cell.length_b   1.000
_cell.length_c   1.000
_cell.angle_alpha   90.00
_cell.angle_beta   90.00
_cell.angle_gamma   90.00
#
_symmetry.space_group_name_H-M   'P 1'
#
loop_
_entity.id
_entity.type
_entity.pdbx_description
1 polymer ?
#
loop_
_entity_poly.entity_id
_entity_poly.type
_entity_poly.pdbx_seq_one_letter_code
_entity_poly.pdbx_strand_id
1 'polypeptide(L)'
;GLAARQTLLLPVFNRFETPHRTTVESGNNWVRFNEPGSTHLKRANLASEVGFLAELAHRIFGDDPIHWKRLQDPVYVRELIAKTVPGYEGMLGIDATNREFQVSGRVFPVPSFSTPNGRAQLMTTPLPELTLPGVDHFGGLAEGERGFVLNLITARSHGQHNTVVYKAADRYRGMPHRQTLLINPEDLQKFGFEAHERVTVQGEAGQLQQIELIPGSIRQGCGLMFFPEANVLMRGVSDQSCGTPAFKRVPVLIRAEIPVSLS
;
A
#
# COMPACT_ATOMS: atom_id res chain seq x y z
N GLY A 1 7.86 0.96 11.26
CA GLY A 1 8.20 1.06 12.67
C GLY A 1 8.94 -0.11 13.29
N LEU A 2 8.81 -1.35 12.81
CA LEU A 2 9.42 -2.53 13.47
C LEU A 2 10.96 -2.48 13.54
N ALA A 3 11.60 -1.81 12.59
CA ALA A 3 13.06 -1.67 12.55
C ALA A 3 13.57 -0.33 13.14
N ALA A 4 12.68 0.55 13.60
CA ALA A 4 13.06 1.85 14.14
C ALA A 4 13.54 1.73 15.59
N ARG A 5 14.60 2.45 15.93
CA ARG A 5 15.08 2.56 17.33
C ARG A 5 14.10 3.32 18.23
N GLN A 6 13.32 4.21 17.64
CA GLN A 6 12.31 5.00 18.33
C GLN A 6 11.13 5.22 17.38
N THR A 7 9.91 5.08 17.89
CA THR A 7 8.67 5.35 17.16
C THR A 7 7.85 6.36 17.93
N LEU A 8 7.48 7.45 17.26
CA LEU A 8 6.60 8.48 17.83
C LEU A 8 5.20 8.32 17.22
N LEU A 9 4.20 8.14 18.08
CA LEU A 9 2.79 8.07 17.68
C LEU A 9 2.13 9.44 17.95
N LEU A 10 1.62 10.04 16.88
CA LEU A 10 0.92 11.32 16.93
C LEU A 10 -0.56 11.10 16.63
N PRO A 11 -1.45 11.40 17.57
CA PRO A 11 -2.88 11.30 17.31
C PRO A 11 -3.32 12.44 16.38
N VAL A 12 -4.02 12.09 15.30
CA VAL A 12 -4.54 13.05 14.32
C VAL A 12 -6.06 12.95 14.21
N PHE A 13 -6.68 14.03 13.72
CA PHE A 13 -8.10 14.03 13.40
C PHE A 13 -8.43 12.98 12.35
N ASN A 14 -9.51 12.25 12.55
CA ASN A 14 -10.08 11.48 11.47
C ASN A 14 -10.96 12.38 10.56
N ARG A 15 -11.47 11.81 9.47
CA ARG A 15 -12.30 12.53 8.50
C ARG A 15 -13.52 13.24 9.13
N PHE A 16 -14.13 12.65 10.15
CA PHE A 16 -15.32 13.17 10.81
C PHE A 16 -15.04 14.16 11.96
N GLU A 17 -13.77 14.38 12.27
CA GLU A 17 -13.30 15.29 13.33
C GLU A 17 -12.57 16.51 12.76
N THR A 18 -12.38 16.60 11.44
CA THR A 18 -11.66 17.70 10.79
C THR A 18 -12.37 19.02 11.04
N PRO A 19 -11.72 20.03 11.66
CA PRO A 19 -12.35 21.26 12.06
C PRO A 19 -12.59 22.26 10.92
N HIS A 20 -11.97 21.99 9.76
CA HIS A 20 -12.00 22.90 8.61
C HIS A 20 -12.70 22.27 7.42
N ARG A 21 -13.31 23.14 6.61
CA ARG A 21 -13.78 22.79 5.28
C ARG A 21 -12.59 22.52 4.37
N THR A 22 -12.58 21.36 3.74
CA THR A 22 -11.53 20.93 2.83
C THR A 22 -12.07 20.68 1.43
N THR A 23 -11.20 20.47 0.46
CA THR A 23 -11.57 20.03 -0.89
C THR A 23 -11.10 18.62 -1.15
N VAL A 24 -11.82 17.93 -2.02
CA VAL A 24 -11.47 16.59 -2.51
C VAL A 24 -11.69 16.53 -4.03
N GLU A 25 -10.80 15.85 -4.73
CA GLU A 25 -11.00 15.51 -6.13
C GLU A 25 -11.57 14.09 -6.23
N SER A 26 -12.68 13.95 -6.94
CA SER A 26 -13.30 12.65 -7.20
C SER A 26 -12.58 11.90 -8.34
N GLY A 27 -12.85 10.61 -8.49
CA GLY A 27 -12.26 9.77 -9.53
C GLY A 27 -12.58 10.18 -10.97
N ASN A 28 -13.56 11.05 -11.17
CA ASN A 28 -13.90 11.66 -12.46
C ASN A 28 -13.50 13.15 -12.54
N ASN A 29 -12.50 13.53 -11.77
CA ASN A 29 -11.82 14.84 -11.76
C ASN A 29 -12.72 16.02 -11.38
N TRP A 30 -13.77 15.79 -10.60
CA TRP A 30 -14.54 16.85 -9.96
C TRP A 30 -13.94 17.25 -8.63
N VAL A 31 -13.66 18.54 -8.49
CA VAL A 31 -13.27 19.17 -7.24
C VAL A 31 -14.49 19.62 -6.50
N ARG A 32 -14.65 19.13 -5.28
CA ARG A 32 -15.81 19.34 -4.42
C ARG A 32 -15.38 19.71 -3.02
N PHE A 33 -16.29 20.30 -2.26
CA PHE A 33 -16.09 20.51 -0.85
C PHE A 33 -16.34 19.24 -0.02
N ASN A 34 -15.53 19.12 1.01
CA ASN A 34 -15.83 18.34 2.20
C ASN A 34 -16.12 19.29 3.35
N GLU A 35 -17.33 19.21 3.88
CA GLU A 35 -17.71 20.01 5.03
C GLU A 35 -16.93 19.62 6.30
N PRO A 36 -16.80 20.53 7.27
CA PRO A 36 -16.19 20.23 8.56
C PRO A 36 -16.85 19.01 9.22
N GLY A 37 -16.07 18.28 9.98
CA GLY A 37 -16.57 17.18 10.78
C GLY A 37 -17.37 17.64 12.00
N SER A 38 -17.80 16.69 12.82
CA SER A 38 -18.59 16.95 14.01
C SER A 38 -17.79 17.74 15.06
N THR A 39 -18.37 18.85 15.53
CA THR A 39 -17.81 19.64 16.63
C THR A 39 -18.05 19.03 18.01
N HIS A 40 -18.88 17.98 18.10
CA HIS A 40 -19.22 17.31 19.36
C HIS A 40 -18.11 16.39 19.89
N LEU A 41 -17.18 15.98 19.02
CA LEU A 41 -16.09 15.09 19.37
C LEU A 41 -14.79 15.86 19.64
N LYS A 42 -14.85 16.92 20.42
CA LYS A 42 -13.64 17.64 20.84
C LYS A 42 -12.80 16.72 21.73
N ARG A 43 -11.87 16.01 21.16
CA ARG A 43 -10.83 15.30 21.90
C ARG A 43 -9.63 16.21 22.07
N ALA A 44 -9.23 16.42 23.31
CA ALA A 44 -7.97 17.10 23.62
C ALA A 44 -6.80 16.34 22.99
N ASN A 45 -5.80 17.05 22.51
CA ASN A 45 -4.56 16.52 21.96
C ASN A 45 -4.63 15.86 20.56
N LEU A 46 -5.67 16.13 19.77
CA LEU A 46 -5.66 15.80 18.34
C LEU A 46 -5.11 16.97 17.53
N ALA A 47 -4.31 16.67 16.52
CA ALA A 47 -3.80 17.65 15.57
C ALA A 47 -4.24 17.30 14.14
N SER A 48 -4.26 18.29 13.26
CA SER A 48 -4.36 17.99 11.82
C SER A 48 -3.00 17.51 11.31
N GLU A 49 -2.97 16.53 10.41
CA GLU A 49 -1.71 16.08 9.78
C GLU A 49 -1.00 17.25 9.10
N VAL A 50 -1.74 18.08 8.37
CA VAL A 50 -1.20 19.28 7.70
C VAL A 50 -0.63 20.26 8.72
N GLY A 51 -1.36 20.49 9.83
CA GLY A 51 -0.92 21.39 10.90
C GLY A 51 0.38 20.93 11.55
N PHE A 52 0.47 19.63 11.85
CA PHE A 52 1.69 19.05 12.39
C PHE A 52 2.88 19.18 11.43
N LEU A 53 2.67 18.80 10.16
CA LEU A 53 3.75 18.88 9.15
C LEU A 53 4.18 20.31 8.89
N ALA A 54 3.25 21.25 8.84
CA ALA A 54 3.54 22.67 8.66
C ALA A 54 4.36 23.25 9.82
N GLU A 55 4.00 22.91 11.06
CA GLU A 55 4.77 23.34 12.24
C GLU A 55 6.15 22.69 12.28
N LEU A 56 6.27 21.41 11.95
CA LEU A 56 7.55 20.72 11.87
C LEU A 56 8.46 21.33 10.82
N ALA A 57 7.91 21.59 9.62
CA ALA A 57 8.67 22.21 8.54
C ALA A 57 9.14 23.63 8.91
N HIS A 58 8.28 24.44 9.55
CA HIS A 58 8.66 25.74 10.06
C HIS A 58 9.84 25.66 11.05
N ARG A 59 9.81 24.70 11.97
CA ARG A 59 10.90 24.53 12.97
C ARG A 59 12.21 24.08 12.35
N ILE A 60 12.16 23.30 11.27
CA ILE A 60 13.38 22.78 10.61
C ILE A 60 13.95 23.81 9.63
N PHE A 61 13.10 24.45 8.83
CA PHE A 61 13.53 25.27 7.68
C PHE A 61 13.35 26.79 7.88
N GLY A 62 12.64 27.22 8.92
CA GLY A 62 12.19 28.60 9.03
C GLY A 62 11.07 28.93 8.03
N ASP A 63 10.87 30.21 7.72
CA ASP A 63 9.76 30.65 6.83
C ASP A 63 10.25 31.16 5.46
N ASP A 64 11.49 30.95 5.09
CA ASP A 64 12.04 31.37 3.80
C ASP A 64 12.44 30.15 2.96
N PRO A 65 11.97 30.00 1.72
CA PRO A 65 11.04 30.89 0.98
C PRO A 65 9.55 30.57 1.20
N ILE A 66 9.21 29.59 2.00
CA ILE A 66 7.85 29.10 2.19
C ILE A 66 7.35 29.48 3.58
N HIS A 67 6.20 30.15 3.67
CA HIS A 67 5.53 30.43 4.93
C HIS A 67 4.77 29.20 5.43
N TRP A 68 5.49 28.22 5.97
CA TRP A 68 4.97 26.91 6.34
C TRP A 68 3.71 26.98 7.23
N LYS A 69 3.69 27.87 8.21
CA LYS A 69 2.54 28.01 9.12
C LYS A 69 1.24 28.39 8.42
N ARG A 70 1.31 29.13 7.30
CA ARG A 70 0.13 29.48 6.51
C ARG A 70 -0.50 28.26 5.81
N LEU A 71 0.26 27.17 5.62
CA LEU A 71 -0.29 25.93 5.06
C LEU A 71 -1.30 25.23 5.99
N GLN A 72 -1.42 25.67 7.24
CA GLN A 72 -2.49 25.23 8.15
C GLN A 72 -3.87 25.78 7.76
N ASP A 73 -3.91 26.85 6.97
CA ASP A 73 -5.14 27.43 6.43
C ASP A 73 -5.49 26.77 5.09
N PRO A 74 -6.59 26.00 5.00
CA PRO A 74 -7.03 25.35 3.76
C PRO A 74 -7.35 26.34 2.63
N VAL A 75 -7.77 27.58 2.95
CA VAL A 75 -8.00 28.62 1.93
C VAL A 75 -6.70 28.99 1.26
N TYR A 76 -5.66 29.25 2.04
CA TYR A 76 -4.33 29.55 1.52
C TYR A 76 -3.76 28.39 0.68
N VAL A 77 -3.96 27.14 1.12
CA VAL A 77 -3.53 25.97 0.33
C VAL A 77 -4.23 25.93 -1.02
N ARG A 78 -5.56 26.18 -1.06
CA ARG A 78 -6.32 26.24 -2.32
C ARG A 78 -5.83 27.34 -3.26
N GLU A 79 -5.51 28.50 -2.72
CA GLU A 79 -4.92 29.60 -3.50
C GLU A 79 -3.57 29.22 -4.11
N LEU A 80 -2.72 28.51 -3.36
CA LEU A 80 -1.44 28.03 -3.87
C LEU A 80 -1.64 26.98 -4.96
N ILE A 81 -2.55 26.03 -4.78
CA ILE A 81 -2.87 25.03 -5.79
C ILE A 81 -3.34 25.71 -7.07
N ALA A 82 -4.28 26.68 -6.96
CA ALA A 82 -4.78 27.43 -8.10
C ALA A 82 -3.68 28.14 -8.91
N LYS A 83 -2.63 28.60 -8.22
CA LYS A 83 -1.51 29.35 -8.83
C LYS A 83 -0.40 28.45 -9.40
N THR A 84 -0.27 27.22 -8.90
CA THR A 84 0.88 26.38 -9.19
C THR A 84 0.54 25.11 -9.97
N VAL A 85 -0.71 24.64 -9.94
CA VAL A 85 -1.11 23.40 -10.58
C VAL A 85 -2.05 23.71 -11.76
N PRO A 86 -1.61 23.49 -13.02
CA PRO A 86 -2.45 23.71 -14.18
C PRO A 86 -3.76 22.91 -14.14
N GLY A 87 -4.87 23.57 -14.47
CA GLY A 87 -6.21 22.98 -14.46
C GLY A 87 -6.96 23.13 -13.13
N TYR A 88 -6.29 23.70 -12.10
CA TYR A 88 -6.91 23.92 -10.78
C TYR A 88 -7.21 25.40 -10.51
N GLU A 89 -7.22 26.23 -11.52
CA GLU A 89 -7.52 27.67 -11.40
C GLU A 89 -8.87 27.94 -10.73
N GLY A 90 -9.82 27.00 -10.89
CA GLY A 90 -11.12 27.04 -10.22
C GLY A 90 -11.08 26.97 -8.68
N MET A 91 -9.94 26.60 -8.09
CA MET A 91 -9.72 26.68 -6.64
C MET A 91 -9.69 28.12 -6.15
N LEU A 92 -9.31 29.08 -7.00
CA LEU A 92 -9.29 30.48 -6.64
C LEU A 92 -10.73 30.98 -6.49
N GLY A 93 -11.06 31.45 -5.30
CA GLY A 93 -12.40 31.94 -5.01
C GLY A 93 -13.48 30.88 -4.81
N ILE A 94 -13.15 29.60 -4.80
CA ILE A 94 -14.12 28.52 -4.56
C ILE A 94 -14.85 28.69 -3.21
N ASP A 95 -14.15 29.19 -2.20
CA ASP A 95 -14.70 29.44 -0.87
C ASP A 95 -15.81 30.52 -0.88
N ALA A 96 -15.70 31.49 -1.76
CA ALA A 96 -16.69 32.56 -1.90
C ALA A 96 -17.86 32.13 -2.82
N THR A 97 -17.57 31.39 -3.88
CA THR A 97 -18.57 31.04 -4.89
C THR A 97 -19.32 29.75 -4.59
N ASN A 98 -18.74 28.87 -3.79
CA ASN A 98 -19.27 27.53 -3.50
C ASN A 98 -19.46 26.65 -4.77
N ARG A 99 -18.78 26.96 -5.85
CA ARG A 99 -18.93 26.24 -7.13
C ARG A 99 -17.91 25.13 -7.25
N GLU A 100 -18.40 23.92 -7.31
CA GLU A 100 -17.60 22.77 -7.69
C GLU A 100 -17.21 22.89 -9.17
N PHE A 101 -16.07 22.33 -9.53
CA PHE A 101 -15.60 22.36 -10.93
C PHE A 101 -14.93 21.05 -11.32
N GLN A 102 -14.89 20.76 -12.62
CA GLN A 102 -14.14 19.65 -13.17
C GLN A 102 -12.76 20.13 -13.63
N VAL A 103 -11.72 19.42 -13.26
CA VAL A 103 -10.36 19.71 -13.72
C VAL A 103 -10.29 19.42 -15.21
N SER A 104 -9.96 20.41 -16.01
CA SER A 104 -9.89 20.30 -17.47
C SER A 104 -8.69 19.47 -17.92
N GLY A 105 -8.78 18.87 -19.11
CA GLY A 105 -7.69 18.17 -19.76
C GLY A 105 -7.36 16.77 -19.21
N ARG A 106 -8.10 16.25 -18.24
CA ARG A 106 -7.90 14.90 -17.68
C ARG A 106 -8.94 13.88 -18.12
N VAL A 107 -10.15 14.32 -18.46
CA VAL A 107 -11.18 13.47 -19.03
C VAL A 107 -11.29 13.80 -20.52
N PHE A 108 -11.05 12.81 -21.37
CA PHE A 108 -11.10 12.97 -22.81
C PHE A 108 -12.35 12.27 -23.35
N PRO A 109 -13.49 12.97 -23.49
CA PRO A 109 -14.69 12.39 -24.08
C PRO A 109 -14.49 11.99 -25.55
N VAL A 110 -13.54 12.65 -26.21
CA VAL A 110 -13.05 12.27 -27.54
C VAL A 110 -11.59 11.86 -27.39
N PRO A 111 -11.22 10.62 -27.77
CA PRO A 111 -9.84 10.17 -27.66
C PRO A 111 -8.89 11.07 -28.44
N SER A 112 -7.84 11.55 -27.76
CA SER A 112 -6.79 12.39 -28.35
C SER A 112 -5.42 11.85 -27.93
N PHE A 113 -4.57 11.57 -28.89
CA PHE A 113 -3.25 10.98 -28.67
C PHE A 113 -2.17 11.87 -29.29
N SER A 114 -1.15 12.20 -28.49
CA SER A 114 0.01 12.99 -28.93
C SER A 114 1.01 12.11 -29.71
N THR A 115 0.52 11.40 -30.72
CA THR A 115 1.31 10.57 -31.64
C THR A 115 1.31 11.16 -33.03
N PRO A 116 2.29 10.84 -33.90
CA PRO A 116 2.36 11.40 -35.24
C PRO A 116 1.10 11.18 -36.08
N ASN A 117 0.35 10.10 -35.86
CA ASN A 117 -0.89 9.77 -36.55
C ASN A 117 -2.16 10.06 -35.76
N GLY A 118 -2.05 10.67 -34.56
CA GLY A 118 -3.19 10.98 -33.69
C GLY A 118 -3.92 9.76 -33.12
N ARG A 119 -3.35 8.56 -33.20
CA ARG A 119 -3.95 7.32 -32.72
C ARG A 119 -3.12 6.70 -31.60
N ALA A 120 -3.76 5.92 -30.73
CA ALA A 120 -3.06 5.12 -29.75
C ALA A 120 -2.08 4.17 -30.44
N GLN A 121 -0.84 4.15 -29.96
CA GLN A 121 0.16 3.17 -30.38
C GLN A 121 0.17 2.02 -29.40
N LEU A 122 -0.36 0.88 -29.82
CA LEU A 122 -0.33 -0.34 -29.02
C LEU A 122 1.00 -1.04 -29.29
N MET A 123 1.75 -1.25 -28.23
CA MET A 123 3.03 -1.95 -28.29
C MET A 123 2.84 -3.41 -27.91
N THR A 124 3.45 -4.31 -28.65
CA THR A 124 3.56 -5.72 -28.25
C THR A 124 4.85 -5.91 -27.48
N THR A 125 4.73 -6.43 -26.28
CA THR A 125 5.90 -6.80 -25.47
C THR A 125 5.90 -8.32 -25.30
N PRO A 126 7.01 -9.02 -25.56
CA PRO A 126 7.08 -10.44 -25.30
C PRO A 126 6.83 -10.69 -23.82
N LEU A 127 6.12 -11.78 -23.51
CA LEU A 127 5.94 -12.20 -22.13
C LEU A 127 7.29 -12.53 -21.52
N PRO A 128 7.63 -12.00 -20.35
CA PRO A 128 8.86 -12.38 -19.67
C PRO A 128 8.79 -13.85 -19.28
N GLU A 129 9.93 -14.55 -19.35
CA GLU A 129 10.02 -15.88 -18.78
C GLU A 129 9.82 -15.81 -17.27
N LEU A 130 8.84 -16.58 -16.79
CA LEU A 130 8.45 -16.61 -15.37
C LEU A 130 9.05 -17.84 -14.68
N THR A 131 10.39 -17.95 -14.69
CA THR A 131 11.08 -18.98 -13.93
C THR A 131 11.21 -18.58 -12.47
N LEU A 132 10.94 -19.52 -11.57
CA LEU A 132 11.26 -19.37 -10.14
C LEU A 132 12.69 -19.84 -9.90
N PRO A 133 13.44 -19.21 -8.99
CA PRO A 133 14.75 -19.72 -8.59
C PRO A 133 14.61 -21.07 -7.89
N GLY A 134 15.69 -21.85 -7.85
CA GLY A 134 15.76 -23.06 -7.05
C GLY A 134 15.90 -22.74 -5.55
N VAL A 135 15.80 -23.76 -4.72
CA VAL A 135 15.98 -23.65 -3.25
C VAL A 135 17.38 -23.15 -2.86
N ASP A 136 18.38 -23.42 -3.67
CA ASP A 136 19.76 -22.97 -3.45
C ASP A 136 19.93 -21.45 -3.46
N HIS A 137 19.05 -20.75 -4.17
CA HIS A 137 19.00 -19.29 -4.15
C HIS A 137 18.75 -18.73 -2.74
N PHE A 138 18.12 -19.50 -1.87
CA PHE A 138 17.80 -19.17 -0.49
C PHE A 138 18.72 -19.87 0.53
N GLY A 139 19.84 -20.41 0.09
CA GLY A 139 20.79 -21.13 0.94
C GLY A 139 20.54 -22.63 1.04
N GLY A 140 19.68 -23.18 0.20
CA GLY A 140 19.39 -24.62 0.17
C GLY A 140 18.47 -25.09 1.31
N LEU A 141 18.25 -26.39 1.37
CA LEU A 141 17.54 -27.09 2.44
C LEU A 141 18.53 -28.01 3.16
N ALA A 142 18.33 -28.19 4.47
CA ALA A 142 19.09 -29.19 5.22
C ALA A 142 18.70 -30.61 4.77
N GLU A 143 19.54 -31.59 5.07
CA GLU A 143 19.24 -32.99 4.77
C GLU A 143 17.96 -33.45 5.48
N GLY A 144 16.99 -33.96 4.70
CA GLY A 144 15.68 -34.35 5.20
C GLY A 144 14.70 -33.22 5.45
N GLU A 145 15.09 -31.96 5.23
CA GLU A 145 14.18 -30.80 5.34
C GLU A 145 13.24 -30.74 4.13
N ARG A 146 11.95 -30.54 4.39
CA ARG A 146 10.95 -30.28 3.35
C ARG A 146 10.88 -28.80 3.02
N GLY A 147 10.86 -28.48 1.73
CA GLY A 147 10.71 -27.09 1.30
C GLY A 147 10.55 -26.97 -0.21
N PHE A 148 10.03 -25.84 -0.65
CA PHE A 148 9.87 -25.53 -2.07
C PHE A 148 9.74 -24.03 -2.28
N VAL A 149 10.01 -23.58 -3.49
CA VAL A 149 9.90 -22.17 -3.88
C VAL A 149 8.56 -21.93 -4.58
N LEU A 150 7.87 -20.85 -4.18
CA LEU A 150 6.68 -20.34 -4.87
C LEU A 150 6.80 -18.85 -5.15
N ASN A 151 5.89 -18.36 -6.00
CA ASN A 151 5.71 -16.95 -6.25
C ASN A 151 4.72 -16.35 -5.26
N LEU A 152 5.20 -15.50 -4.36
CA LEU A 152 4.35 -14.79 -3.41
C LEU A 152 3.70 -13.56 -4.03
N ILE A 153 2.41 -13.43 -3.80
CA ILE A 153 1.59 -12.27 -4.14
C ILE A 153 1.15 -11.61 -2.84
N THR A 154 1.40 -10.33 -2.68
CA THR A 154 0.87 -9.61 -1.51
C THR A 154 -0.49 -9.00 -1.81
N ALA A 155 -1.37 -9.01 -0.82
CA ALA A 155 -2.70 -8.42 -0.93
C ALA A 155 -3.10 -7.71 0.36
N ARG A 156 -4.07 -6.80 0.26
CA ARG A 156 -4.80 -6.31 1.43
C ARG A 156 -5.86 -7.35 1.81
N SER A 157 -6.08 -7.51 3.11
CA SER A 157 -7.23 -8.26 3.58
C SER A 157 -8.52 -7.48 3.31
N HIS A 158 -9.67 -8.17 3.30
CA HIS A 158 -10.96 -7.50 3.11
C HIS A 158 -11.25 -6.45 4.19
N GLY A 159 -10.82 -6.70 5.43
CA GLY A 159 -10.96 -5.78 6.55
C GLY A 159 -9.81 -4.80 6.69
N GLN A 160 -9.23 -4.31 5.59
CA GLN A 160 -8.06 -3.43 5.59
C GLN A 160 -8.25 -2.25 4.63
N HIS A 161 -7.96 -1.05 5.11
CA HIS A 161 -7.87 0.15 4.27
C HIS A 161 -6.45 0.72 4.34
N ASN A 162 -5.74 0.73 3.20
CA ASN A 162 -4.32 1.06 3.14
C ASN A 162 -3.50 0.27 4.18
N THR A 163 -2.91 0.93 5.17
CA THR A 163 -2.14 0.32 6.26
C THR A 163 -2.97 0.02 7.51
N VAL A 164 -4.22 0.51 7.55
CA VAL A 164 -5.10 0.33 8.71
C VAL A 164 -5.84 -0.99 8.61
N VAL A 165 -5.65 -1.85 9.58
CA VAL A 165 -6.28 -3.18 9.68
C VAL A 165 -7.40 -3.11 10.70
N TYR A 166 -8.65 -3.28 10.24
CA TYR A 166 -9.84 -3.27 11.09
C TYR A 166 -10.20 -4.66 11.62
N LYS A 167 -9.85 -5.71 10.84
CA LYS A 167 -10.10 -7.11 11.21
C LYS A 167 -8.91 -7.97 10.82
N ALA A 168 -8.52 -8.86 11.71
CA ALA A 168 -7.42 -9.80 11.46
C ALA A 168 -7.81 -10.88 10.45
N ALA A 169 -9.05 -11.38 10.51
CA ALA A 169 -9.55 -12.42 9.62
C ALA A 169 -10.05 -11.86 8.28
N ASP A 170 -9.81 -12.62 7.22
CA ASP A 170 -10.41 -12.41 5.90
C ASP A 170 -11.32 -13.59 5.56
N ARG A 171 -12.62 -13.45 5.87
CA ARG A 171 -13.63 -14.50 5.66
C ARG A 171 -13.84 -14.84 4.20
N TYR A 172 -13.55 -13.93 3.26
CA TYR A 172 -13.77 -14.16 1.83
C TYR A 172 -12.70 -15.05 1.21
N ARG A 173 -11.50 -15.07 1.83
CA ARG A 173 -10.40 -15.96 1.43
C ARG A 173 -10.19 -17.12 2.39
N GLY A 174 -11.02 -17.25 3.43
CA GLY A 174 -10.87 -18.29 4.45
C GLY A 174 -9.63 -18.15 5.32
N MET A 175 -9.02 -16.97 5.39
CA MET A 175 -7.79 -16.72 6.17
C MET A 175 -8.17 -16.25 7.58
N PRO A 176 -7.94 -17.07 8.63
CA PRO A 176 -8.44 -16.78 9.99
C PRO A 176 -7.69 -15.65 10.68
N HIS A 177 -6.45 -15.44 10.34
CA HIS A 177 -5.59 -14.40 10.90
C HIS A 177 -4.54 -13.94 9.87
N ARG A 178 -3.69 -13.01 10.28
CA ARG A 178 -2.75 -12.37 9.34
C ARG A 178 -1.43 -13.13 9.15
N GLN A 179 -1.10 -14.04 10.05
CA GLN A 179 0.09 -14.91 9.95
C GLN A 179 -0.25 -16.19 9.17
N THR A 180 -0.75 -16.01 7.96
CA THR A 180 -1.20 -17.10 7.09
C THR A 180 -0.66 -16.93 5.68
N LEU A 181 -0.46 -18.06 5.01
CA LEU A 181 -0.14 -18.16 3.58
C LEU A 181 -1.25 -18.96 2.90
N LEU A 182 -2.02 -18.31 2.03
CA LEU A 182 -2.97 -19.00 1.16
C LEU A 182 -2.19 -19.73 0.07
N ILE A 183 -2.45 -21.01 -0.11
CA ILE A 183 -1.73 -21.88 -1.03
C ILE A 183 -2.67 -22.84 -1.75
N ASN A 184 -2.27 -23.26 -2.96
CA ASN A 184 -3.03 -24.27 -3.71
C ASN A 184 -2.94 -25.64 -3.03
N PRO A 185 -4.07 -26.36 -2.83
CA PRO A 185 -4.06 -27.70 -2.22
C PRO A 185 -3.18 -28.73 -2.94
N GLU A 186 -3.06 -28.63 -4.26
CA GLU A 186 -2.22 -29.54 -5.05
C GLU A 186 -0.72 -29.29 -4.80
N ASP A 187 -0.31 -28.03 -4.51
CA ASP A 187 1.05 -27.72 -4.10
C ASP A 187 1.36 -28.32 -2.72
N LEU A 188 0.41 -28.26 -1.77
CA LEU A 188 0.57 -28.91 -0.47
C LEU A 188 0.85 -30.41 -0.65
N GLN A 189 -0.01 -31.09 -1.41
CA GLN A 189 0.13 -32.52 -1.68
C GLN A 189 1.45 -32.84 -2.39
N LYS A 190 1.78 -32.07 -3.43
CA LYS A 190 3.02 -32.26 -4.23
C LYS A 190 4.28 -32.18 -3.41
N PHE A 191 4.34 -31.26 -2.46
CA PHE A 191 5.52 -31.00 -1.65
C PHE A 191 5.49 -31.62 -0.24
N GLY A 192 4.45 -32.41 0.05
CA GLY A 192 4.32 -33.18 1.29
C GLY A 192 4.04 -32.32 2.52
N PHE A 193 3.28 -31.23 2.35
CA PHE A 193 2.80 -30.38 3.44
C PHE A 193 1.32 -30.65 3.73
N GLU A 194 0.94 -30.41 4.98
CA GLU A 194 -0.47 -30.54 5.41
C GLU A 194 -1.16 -29.18 5.48
N ALA A 195 -2.50 -29.22 5.38
CA ALA A 195 -3.30 -28.04 5.66
C ALA A 195 -3.11 -27.63 7.12
N HIS A 196 -3.00 -26.31 7.36
CA HIS A 196 -2.78 -25.72 8.67
C HIS A 196 -1.39 -26.01 9.30
N GLU A 197 -0.50 -26.67 8.58
CA GLU A 197 0.89 -26.81 9.02
C GLU A 197 1.56 -25.44 9.16
N ARG A 198 2.42 -25.31 10.17
CA ARG A 198 3.18 -24.10 10.37
C ARG A 198 4.55 -24.22 9.71
N VAL A 199 4.93 -23.15 9.02
CA VAL A 199 6.13 -23.11 8.20
C VAL A 199 6.89 -21.80 8.41
N THR A 200 8.15 -21.81 8.02
CA THR A 200 8.93 -20.62 7.79
C THR A 200 8.85 -20.20 6.33
N VAL A 201 8.51 -18.94 6.08
CA VAL A 201 8.54 -18.31 4.75
C VAL A 201 9.76 -17.42 4.67
N GLN A 202 10.68 -17.73 3.78
CA GLN A 202 11.93 -17.01 3.58
C GLN A 202 11.91 -16.29 2.23
N GLY A 203 12.06 -14.96 2.27
CA GLY A 203 12.29 -14.13 1.10
C GLY A 203 13.76 -13.71 0.99
N GLU A 204 14.08 -12.89 0.02
CA GLU A 204 15.44 -12.35 -0.18
C GLU A 204 15.89 -11.37 0.90
N ALA A 205 14.96 -10.68 1.56
CA ALA A 205 15.27 -9.64 2.56
C ALA A 205 15.10 -10.10 4.01
N GLY A 206 14.38 -11.17 4.25
CA GLY A 206 14.13 -11.69 5.60
C GLY A 206 13.20 -12.89 5.59
N GLN A 207 12.77 -13.29 6.79
CA GLN A 207 11.91 -14.45 6.96
C GLN A 207 10.79 -14.19 7.96
N LEU A 208 9.73 -14.95 7.84
CA LEU A 208 8.61 -15.02 8.76
C LEU A 208 8.44 -16.48 9.21
N GLN A 209 8.38 -16.68 10.51
CA GLN A 209 8.19 -17.99 11.12
C GLN A 209 6.74 -18.17 11.58
N GLN A 210 6.34 -19.40 11.85
CA GLN A 210 5.01 -19.74 12.36
C GLN A 210 3.87 -19.32 11.44
N ILE A 211 4.11 -19.31 10.13
CA ILE A 211 3.08 -19.00 9.13
C ILE A 211 2.24 -20.24 8.86
N GLU A 212 0.94 -20.13 9.08
CA GLU A 212 -0.02 -21.22 8.85
C GLU A 212 -0.39 -21.33 7.37
N LEU A 213 -0.29 -22.53 6.82
CA LEU A 213 -0.68 -22.83 5.45
C LEU A 213 -2.20 -23.00 5.34
N ILE A 214 -2.84 -22.12 4.59
CA ILE A 214 -4.29 -22.16 4.36
C ILE A 214 -4.56 -22.63 2.94
N PRO A 215 -5.16 -23.84 2.77
CA PRO A 215 -5.54 -24.31 1.44
C PRO A 215 -6.64 -23.42 0.85
N GLY A 216 -6.50 -23.03 -0.43
CA GLY A 216 -7.52 -22.21 -1.07
C GLY A 216 -7.35 -22.06 -2.58
N SER A 217 -8.27 -21.32 -3.18
CA SER A 217 -8.31 -21.13 -4.62
C SER A 217 -7.26 -20.11 -5.05
N ILE A 218 -6.07 -20.60 -5.37
CA ILE A 218 -4.97 -19.85 -5.96
C ILE A 218 -4.26 -20.72 -7.00
N ARG A 219 -3.61 -20.11 -7.97
CA ARG A 219 -2.86 -20.85 -9.00
C ARG A 219 -1.71 -21.63 -8.38
N GLN A 220 -1.45 -22.84 -8.88
CA GLN A 220 -0.27 -23.64 -8.52
C GLN A 220 1.03 -22.86 -8.68
N GLY A 221 1.98 -23.08 -7.78
CA GLY A 221 3.24 -22.34 -7.70
C GLY A 221 3.10 -20.89 -7.23
N CYS A 222 1.92 -20.48 -6.77
CA CYS A 222 1.66 -19.17 -6.21
C CYS A 222 1.17 -19.26 -4.76
N GLY A 223 1.49 -18.23 -3.96
CA GLY A 223 0.97 -18.06 -2.62
C GLY A 223 0.54 -16.62 -2.38
N LEU A 224 -0.35 -16.40 -1.41
CA LEU A 224 -0.80 -15.05 -1.04
C LEU A 224 -0.65 -14.83 0.45
N MET A 225 0.02 -13.73 0.80
CA MET A 225 0.10 -13.22 2.16
C MET A 225 -0.40 -11.78 2.25
N PHE A 226 -0.73 -11.35 3.46
CA PHE A 226 -1.16 -9.98 3.66
C PHE A 226 0.01 -9.00 3.76
N PHE A 227 -0.18 -7.85 3.20
CA PHE A 227 0.57 -6.63 3.43
C PHE A 227 -0.04 -5.91 4.66
N PRO A 228 0.74 -5.34 5.60
CA PRO A 228 2.19 -5.11 5.50
C PRO A 228 3.09 -6.24 6.04
N GLU A 229 2.54 -7.31 6.60
CA GLU A 229 3.32 -8.38 7.24
C GLU A 229 4.36 -8.98 6.29
N ALA A 230 3.95 -9.25 5.05
CA ALA A 230 4.83 -9.84 4.04
C ALA A 230 5.96 -8.90 3.56
N ASN A 231 5.94 -7.61 3.93
CA ASN A 231 6.98 -6.66 3.45
C ASN A 231 8.40 -7.02 3.90
N VAL A 232 8.53 -7.72 5.02
CA VAL A 232 9.84 -8.17 5.53
C VAL A 232 10.56 -9.15 4.59
N LEU A 233 9.79 -9.83 3.73
CA LEU A 233 10.31 -10.82 2.78
C LEU A 233 10.93 -10.18 1.52
N MET A 234 10.67 -8.90 1.28
CA MET A 234 10.95 -8.23 0.01
C MET A 234 12.11 -7.26 0.13
N ARG A 235 12.94 -7.21 -0.91
CA ARG A 235 13.89 -6.11 -1.08
C ARG A 235 13.14 -4.82 -1.42
N GLY A 236 13.66 -3.69 -0.93
CA GLY A 236 13.14 -2.37 -1.25
C GLY A 236 13.51 -1.91 -2.67
N VAL A 237 13.27 -2.77 -3.67
CA VAL A 237 13.57 -2.47 -5.08
C VAL A 237 12.30 -2.03 -5.78
N SER A 238 12.38 -0.92 -6.48
CA SER A 238 11.31 -0.39 -7.30
C SER A 238 11.59 -0.58 -8.79
N ASP A 239 10.52 -0.72 -9.56
CA ASP A 239 10.61 -0.70 -11.02
C ASP A 239 11.19 0.64 -11.50
N GLN A 240 12.15 0.59 -12.43
CA GLN A 240 12.88 1.78 -12.89
C GLN A 240 12.00 2.73 -13.71
N SER A 241 10.96 2.22 -14.34
CA SER A 241 10.10 3.01 -15.22
C SER A 241 8.97 3.71 -14.46
N CYS A 242 8.34 3.03 -13.50
CA CYS A 242 7.16 3.56 -12.80
C CYS A 242 7.33 3.71 -11.28
N GLY A 243 8.48 3.34 -10.73
CA GLY A 243 8.75 3.42 -9.30
C GLY A 243 7.93 2.47 -8.42
N THR A 244 7.18 1.55 -9.03
CA THR A 244 6.33 0.62 -8.30
C THR A 244 7.17 -0.49 -7.66
N PRO A 245 7.01 -0.77 -6.36
CA PRO A 245 7.71 -1.88 -5.71
C PRO A 245 7.26 -3.24 -6.26
N ALA A 246 8.20 -4.19 -6.37
CA ALA A 246 7.96 -5.53 -6.91
C ALA A 246 7.30 -6.45 -5.87
N PHE A 247 6.07 -6.15 -5.45
CA PHE A 247 5.35 -6.89 -4.40
C PHE A 247 4.27 -7.86 -4.92
N LYS A 248 4.19 -8.08 -6.23
CA LYS A 248 3.25 -9.02 -6.86
C LYS A 248 3.92 -10.26 -7.46
N ARG A 249 5.23 -10.29 -7.45
CA ARG A 249 6.04 -11.41 -7.90
C ARG A 249 7.29 -11.51 -7.05
N VAL A 250 7.16 -12.13 -5.91
CA VAL A 250 8.25 -12.28 -4.93
C VAL A 250 8.53 -13.76 -4.77
N PRO A 251 9.66 -14.28 -5.28
CA PRO A 251 10.06 -15.64 -4.99
C PRO A 251 10.31 -15.81 -3.50
N VAL A 252 9.71 -16.83 -2.90
CA VAL A 252 9.93 -17.18 -1.49
C VAL A 252 10.11 -18.68 -1.35
N LEU A 253 10.98 -19.08 -0.43
CA LEU A 253 11.16 -20.46 -0.02
C LEU A 253 10.24 -20.75 1.18
N ILE A 254 9.42 -21.77 1.04
CA ILE A 254 8.62 -22.34 2.12
C ILE A 254 9.45 -23.47 2.74
N ARG A 255 9.63 -23.45 4.06
CA ARG A 255 10.35 -24.48 4.82
C ARG A 255 9.46 -25.06 5.90
N ALA A 256 9.49 -26.39 6.05
CA ALA A 256 8.93 -27.02 7.23
C ALA A 256 9.68 -26.51 8.48
N GLU A 257 8.95 -26.27 9.55
CA GLU A 257 9.61 -25.98 10.82
C GLU A 257 10.18 -27.26 11.41
N ILE A 258 11.45 -27.22 11.77
CA ILE A 258 12.07 -28.31 12.49
C ILE A 258 11.50 -28.28 13.92
N PRO A 259 10.89 -29.36 14.41
CA PRO A 259 10.45 -29.38 15.79
C PRO A 259 11.64 -29.05 16.71
N VAL A 260 11.51 -28.00 17.51
CA VAL A 260 12.50 -27.73 18.56
C VAL A 260 12.43 -28.91 19.50
N SER A 261 13.44 -29.79 19.45
CA SER A 261 13.61 -30.82 20.48
C SER A 261 13.79 -30.09 21.81
N LEU A 262 12.81 -30.15 22.67
CA LEU A 262 12.96 -29.75 24.06
C LEU A 262 14.05 -30.61 24.68
N SER A 263 15.26 -30.09 24.73
CA SER A 263 16.40 -30.66 25.48
C SER A 263 16.31 -30.25 26.94
#